data_dc29fd55fdc925341fd3d2ebc26bd6e6
#
_entry.id   dc29fd55fdc925341fd3d2ebc26bd6e6
#
_cell.length_a   1.000
_cell.length_b   1.000
_cell.length_c   1.000
_cell.angle_alpha   90.00
_cell.angle_beta   90.00
_cell.angle_gamma   90.00
#
_symmetry.space_group_name_H-M   'P 1'
#
loop_
_entity.id
_entity.type
_entity.pdbx_description
1 polymer ?
#
loop_
_entity_poly.entity_id
_entity_poly.type
_entity_poly.pdbx_seq_one_letter_code
_entity_poly.pdbx_strand_id
1 'polypeptide(L)'
;MYAYIDGILVEKNPTFVVMDCQGIGYVLHVSLNTYSTLQQKQQRCRLFTHLQVKEDSHTLYGFSSKEERELFRLLISVSGVGASTAQMMLSAMSPSELIANIANGNAAALQAIKGIGGKTAQRILIELRDKVTKSDFTITQFEQTNNSNVRNEALGALVLLGFSKQNAEKAVDKIMKSSNGDISVENLIKESLKIL
;
A
#
# COMPACT_ATOMS: atom_id res chain seq x y z
N MET A 1 -0.13 14.66 7.01
CA MET A 1 -0.25 13.71 5.88
C MET A 1 -1.66 13.17 5.84
N TYR A 2 -2.28 13.08 4.67
CA TYR A 2 -3.66 12.61 4.54
C TYR A 2 -3.65 11.08 4.37
N ALA A 3 -4.35 10.35 5.25
CA ALA A 3 -4.47 8.89 5.18
C ALA A 3 -5.55 8.46 4.18
N TYR A 4 -6.63 9.21 4.14
CA TYR A 4 -7.76 9.05 3.22
C TYR A 4 -8.54 10.38 3.13
N ILE A 5 -9.34 10.51 2.10
CA ILE A 5 -10.38 11.53 1.95
C ILE A 5 -11.72 10.82 1.91
N ASP A 6 -12.66 11.25 2.76
CA ASP A 6 -14.03 10.72 2.84
C ASP A 6 -14.99 11.88 2.61
N GLY A 7 -15.70 11.85 1.49
CA GLY A 7 -16.55 12.96 1.08
C GLY A 7 -17.51 12.57 -0.03
N ILE A 8 -18.15 13.57 -0.62
CA ILE A 8 -19.07 13.44 -1.76
C ILE A 8 -18.27 13.56 -3.05
N LEU A 9 -18.44 12.62 -3.97
CA LEU A 9 -17.84 12.66 -5.30
C LEU A 9 -18.54 13.69 -6.17
N VAL A 10 -17.95 14.86 -6.34
CA VAL A 10 -18.54 15.98 -7.12
C VAL A 10 -18.21 15.86 -8.60
N GLU A 11 -16.92 15.58 -8.91
CA GLU A 11 -16.48 15.36 -10.28
C GLU A 11 -15.83 13.99 -10.42
N LYS A 12 -16.10 13.35 -11.55
CA LYS A 12 -15.53 12.04 -11.89
C LYS A 12 -14.99 12.08 -13.32
N ASN A 13 -13.66 12.11 -13.45
CA ASN A 13 -12.94 12.02 -14.73
C ASN A 13 -12.00 10.81 -14.70
N PRO A 14 -11.62 10.25 -15.85
CA PRO A 14 -10.76 9.06 -15.91
C PRO A 14 -9.39 9.19 -15.24
N THR A 15 -8.89 10.41 -15.09
CA THR A 15 -7.56 10.69 -14.54
C THR A 15 -7.56 11.41 -13.21
N PHE A 16 -8.67 12.03 -12.83
CA PHE A 16 -8.84 12.69 -11.54
C PHE A 16 -10.30 12.71 -11.11
N VAL A 17 -10.50 12.91 -9.82
CA VAL A 17 -11.80 13.13 -9.21
C VAL A 17 -11.75 14.34 -8.29
N VAL A 18 -12.92 14.96 -8.04
CA VAL A 18 -13.07 16.00 -7.03
C VAL A 18 -13.98 15.49 -5.93
N MET A 19 -13.49 15.53 -4.71
CA MET A 19 -14.20 15.11 -3.50
C MET A 19 -14.53 16.34 -2.66
N ASP A 20 -15.81 16.57 -2.38
CA ASP A 20 -16.26 17.60 -1.43
C ASP A 20 -16.25 17.03 -0.01
N CYS A 21 -15.51 17.68 0.86
CA CYS A 21 -15.46 17.40 2.28
C CYS A 21 -15.90 18.65 3.06
N GLN A 22 -17.20 18.77 3.30
CA GLN A 22 -17.80 19.87 4.06
C GLN A 22 -17.48 21.26 3.46
N GLY A 23 -17.58 21.40 2.15
CA GLY A 23 -17.34 22.66 1.45
C GLY A 23 -15.89 22.87 0.99
N ILE A 24 -15.00 21.91 1.25
CA ILE A 24 -13.63 21.92 0.71
C ILE A 24 -13.52 20.86 -0.38
N GLY A 25 -13.22 21.31 -1.62
CA GLY A 25 -13.01 20.44 -2.77
C GLY A 25 -11.56 19.97 -2.86
N TYR A 26 -11.34 18.65 -2.77
CA TYR A 26 -10.04 18.02 -2.97
C TYR A 26 -9.96 17.39 -4.36
N VAL A 27 -8.93 17.75 -5.14
CA VAL A 27 -8.61 17.11 -6.40
C VAL A 27 -7.69 15.93 -6.13
N LEU A 28 -8.10 14.72 -6.53
CA LEU A 28 -7.30 13.50 -6.38
C LEU A 28 -7.05 12.89 -7.76
N HIS A 29 -5.79 12.68 -8.12
CA HIS A 29 -5.43 11.91 -9.30
C HIS A 29 -5.66 10.43 -9.03
N VAL A 30 -6.35 9.75 -9.94
CA VAL A 30 -6.75 8.35 -9.78
C VAL A 30 -6.31 7.50 -10.96
N SER A 31 -6.08 6.21 -10.73
CA SER A 31 -5.89 5.22 -11.79
C SER A 31 -7.22 4.88 -12.46
N LEU A 32 -7.18 4.26 -13.65
CA LEU A 32 -8.39 3.71 -14.27
C LEU A 32 -9.03 2.59 -13.44
N ASN A 33 -8.22 1.83 -12.69
CA ASN A 33 -8.74 0.83 -11.74
C ASN A 33 -9.60 1.50 -10.67
N THR A 34 -9.05 2.49 -9.96
CA THR A 34 -9.81 3.27 -8.97
C THR A 34 -11.04 3.93 -9.62
N TYR A 35 -10.88 4.58 -10.80
CA TYR A 35 -11.99 5.20 -11.51
C TYR A 35 -13.14 4.23 -11.78
N SER A 36 -12.84 3.00 -12.19
CA SER A 36 -13.85 1.99 -12.51
C SER A 36 -14.64 1.50 -11.29
N THR A 37 -14.04 1.52 -10.11
CA THR A 37 -14.70 1.10 -8.86
C THR A 37 -15.57 2.20 -8.25
N LEU A 38 -15.34 3.47 -8.63
CA LEU A 38 -16.10 4.57 -8.09
C LEU A 38 -17.53 4.58 -8.62
N GLN A 39 -18.46 4.83 -7.73
CA GLN A 39 -19.88 4.98 -8.02
C GLN A 39 -20.15 6.25 -8.84
N GLN A 40 -21.44 6.55 -9.05
CA GLN A 40 -21.84 7.77 -9.74
C GLN A 40 -21.55 9.03 -8.90
N LYS A 41 -21.54 10.20 -9.58
CA LYS A 41 -21.43 11.49 -8.92
C LYS A 41 -22.52 11.68 -7.84
N GLN A 42 -22.24 12.56 -6.88
CA GLN A 42 -23.12 12.88 -5.73
C GLN A 42 -23.26 11.75 -4.69
N GLN A 43 -22.42 10.73 -4.74
CA GLN A 43 -22.38 9.70 -3.72
C GLN A 43 -21.16 9.86 -2.81
N ARG A 44 -21.35 9.50 -1.55
CA ARG A 44 -20.27 9.49 -0.56
C ARG A 44 -19.34 8.31 -0.84
N CYS A 45 -18.06 8.58 -0.89
CA CYS A 45 -17.05 7.53 -1.03
C CYS A 45 -15.80 7.90 -0.23
N ARG A 46 -14.95 6.90 -0.01
CA ARG A 46 -13.65 7.06 0.65
C ARG A 46 -12.56 6.63 -0.32
N LEU A 47 -11.55 7.48 -0.48
CA LEU A 47 -10.34 7.17 -1.22
C LEU A 47 -9.13 7.24 -0.28
N PHE A 48 -8.32 6.19 -0.28
CA PHE A 48 -7.02 6.21 0.39
C PHE A 48 -6.09 7.12 -0.37
N THR A 49 -5.21 7.85 0.32
CA THR A 49 -4.45 8.91 -0.33
C THR A 49 -2.95 8.77 -0.15
N HIS A 50 -2.24 9.29 -1.13
CA HIS A 50 -0.82 9.60 -1.07
C HIS A 50 -0.61 11.06 -1.48
N LEU A 51 0.02 11.84 -0.61
CA LEU A 51 0.42 13.22 -0.92
C LEU A 51 1.85 13.22 -1.43
N GLN A 52 2.03 13.65 -2.67
CA GLN A 52 3.34 13.96 -3.22
C GLN A 52 3.62 15.46 -3.07
N VAL A 53 4.70 15.78 -2.38
CA VAL A 53 5.18 17.16 -2.19
C VAL A 53 6.42 17.35 -3.05
N LYS A 54 6.41 18.39 -3.88
CA LYS A 54 7.55 18.90 -4.63
C LYS A 54 7.73 20.38 -4.32
N GLU A 55 8.82 20.98 -4.73
CA GLU A 55 9.11 22.41 -4.51
C GLU A 55 8.03 23.32 -5.09
N ASP A 56 7.46 22.95 -6.23
CA ASP A 56 6.51 23.73 -7.02
C ASP A 56 5.06 23.20 -6.97
N SER A 57 4.82 22.05 -6.34
CA SER A 57 3.49 21.41 -6.40
C SER A 57 3.20 20.46 -5.26
N HIS A 58 1.95 20.43 -4.83
CA HIS A 58 1.39 19.44 -3.93
C HIS A 58 0.32 18.65 -4.67
N THR A 59 0.54 17.37 -4.88
CA THR A 59 -0.38 16.53 -5.66
C THR A 59 -0.93 15.40 -4.79
N LEU A 60 -2.26 15.28 -4.74
CA LEU A 60 -2.93 14.16 -4.08
C LEU A 60 -3.23 13.06 -5.10
N TYR A 61 -2.86 11.85 -4.76
CA TYR A 61 -3.26 10.63 -5.47
C TYR A 61 -4.28 9.87 -4.63
N GLY A 62 -5.34 9.38 -5.27
CA GLY A 62 -6.45 8.65 -4.63
C GLY A 62 -6.54 7.22 -5.13
N PHE A 63 -6.84 6.29 -4.21
CA PHE A 63 -6.91 4.86 -4.46
C PHE A 63 -8.16 4.27 -3.81
N SER A 64 -8.78 3.31 -4.50
CA SER A 64 -9.97 2.63 -3.99
C SER A 64 -9.66 1.67 -2.83
N SER A 65 -8.43 1.18 -2.77
CA SER A 65 -7.99 0.24 -1.73
C SER A 65 -6.64 0.63 -1.11
N LYS A 66 -6.36 0.09 0.07
CA LYS A 66 -5.06 0.26 0.73
C LYS A 66 -3.95 -0.44 -0.06
N GLU A 67 -4.26 -1.59 -0.62
CA GLU A 67 -3.34 -2.41 -1.42
C GLU A 67 -2.85 -1.65 -2.65
N GLU A 68 -3.76 -1.01 -3.40
CA GLU A 68 -3.42 -0.19 -4.56
C GLU A 68 -2.51 0.98 -4.15
N ARG A 69 -2.82 1.65 -3.03
CA ARG A 69 -1.98 2.73 -2.49
C ARG A 69 -0.59 2.25 -2.10
N GLU A 70 -0.48 1.12 -1.41
CA GLU A 70 0.84 0.59 -1.00
C GLU A 70 1.65 0.14 -2.22
N LEU A 71 1.01 -0.47 -3.22
CA LEU A 71 1.68 -0.79 -4.48
C LEU A 71 2.18 0.46 -5.20
N PHE A 72 1.36 1.53 -5.26
CA PHE A 72 1.80 2.82 -5.77
C PHE A 72 3.05 3.33 -5.05
N ARG A 73 3.07 3.27 -3.71
CA ARG A 73 4.22 3.69 -2.90
C ARG A 73 5.47 2.87 -3.18
N LEU A 74 5.33 1.57 -3.35
CA LEU A 74 6.43 0.69 -3.75
C LEU A 74 6.95 1.07 -5.14
N LEU A 75 6.06 1.31 -6.11
CA LEU A 75 6.46 1.69 -7.46
C LEU A 75 7.26 3.00 -7.47
N ILE A 76 6.78 4.04 -6.78
CA ILE A 76 7.49 5.33 -6.74
C ILE A 76 8.79 5.30 -5.92
N SER A 77 9.02 4.25 -5.11
CA SER A 77 10.30 4.06 -4.42
C SER A 77 11.41 3.57 -5.35
N VAL A 78 11.05 3.08 -6.54
CA VAL A 78 12.02 2.62 -7.54
C VAL A 78 12.59 3.80 -8.29
N SER A 79 13.90 3.92 -8.33
CA SER A 79 14.58 4.98 -9.08
C SER A 79 14.21 4.94 -10.57
N GLY A 80 13.73 6.07 -11.10
CA GLY A 80 13.25 6.20 -12.48
C GLY A 80 11.75 5.90 -12.65
N VAL A 81 11.01 5.61 -11.59
CA VAL A 81 9.56 5.50 -11.61
C VAL A 81 8.94 6.69 -10.87
N GLY A 82 8.40 7.63 -11.62
CA GLY A 82 7.67 8.77 -11.07
C GLY A 82 6.19 8.42 -10.78
N ALA A 83 5.51 9.31 -10.05
CA ALA A 83 4.11 9.11 -9.70
C ALA A 83 3.17 8.96 -10.92
N SER A 84 3.40 9.72 -12.00
CA SER A 84 2.63 9.56 -13.24
C SER A 84 2.89 8.21 -13.91
N THR A 85 4.12 7.70 -13.87
CA THR A 85 4.43 6.36 -14.39
C THR A 85 3.76 5.28 -13.53
N ALA A 86 3.82 5.39 -12.21
CA ALA A 86 3.15 4.46 -11.31
C ALA A 86 1.63 4.47 -11.49
N GLN A 87 1.03 5.65 -11.67
CA GLN A 87 -0.40 5.77 -11.97
C GLN A 87 -0.76 5.13 -13.31
N MET A 88 0.08 5.25 -14.33
CA MET A 88 -0.10 4.60 -15.62
C MET A 88 -0.03 3.08 -15.50
N MET A 89 0.92 2.56 -14.72
CA MET A 89 1.03 1.12 -14.43
C MET A 89 -0.24 0.58 -13.79
N LEU A 90 -0.74 1.26 -12.75
CA LEU A 90 -1.98 0.91 -12.05
C LEU A 90 -3.23 1.11 -12.91
N SER A 91 -3.15 1.89 -13.98
CA SER A 91 -4.25 2.04 -14.95
C SER A 91 -4.21 0.96 -16.04
N ALA A 92 -3.02 0.44 -16.35
CA ALA A 92 -2.83 -0.59 -17.39
C ALA A 92 -3.09 -2.02 -16.88
N MET A 93 -2.86 -2.27 -15.60
CA MET A 93 -3.01 -3.58 -14.97
C MET A 93 -3.67 -3.41 -13.60
N SER A 94 -4.47 -4.37 -13.17
CA SER A 94 -4.97 -4.44 -11.80
C SER A 94 -3.81 -4.60 -10.81
N PRO A 95 -3.97 -4.21 -9.54
CA PRO A 95 -2.92 -4.41 -8.52
C PRO A 95 -2.45 -5.87 -8.42
N SER A 96 -3.38 -6.82 -8.47
CA SER A 96 -3.07 -8.25 -8.42
C SER A 96 -2.27 -8.75 -9.63
N GLU A 97 -2.63 -8.31 -10.85
CA GLU A 97 -1.88 -8.64 -12.07
C GLU A 97 -0.48 -8.05 -12.04
N LEU A 98 -0.36 -6.80 -11.58
CA LEU A 98 0.93 -6.12 -11.50
C LEU A 98 1.86 -6.79 -10.48
N ILE A 99 1.34 -7.16 -9.30
CA ILE A 99 2.06 -7.93 -8.29
C ILE A 99 2.51 -9.29 -8.85
N ALA A 100 1.61 -10.01 -9.53
CA ALA A 100 1.93 -11.31 -10.12
C ALA A 100 3.03 -11.20 -11.19
N ASN A 101 2.97 -10.20 -12.07
CA ASN A 101 4.00 -9.98 -13.08
C ASN A 101 5.36 -9.62 -12.46
N ILE A 102 5.39 -8.82 -11.39
CA ILE A 102 6.61 -8.49 -10.66
C ILE A 102 7.18 -9.74 -9.98
N ALA A 103 6.36 -10.51 -9.26
CA ALA A 103 6.77 -11.72 -8.55
C ALA A 103 7.35 -12.78 -9.52
N ASN A 104 6.73 -12.94 -10.69
CA ASN A 104 7.14 -13.89 -11.72
C ASN A 104 8.31 -13.38 -12.59
N GLY A 105 8.78 -12.15 -12.39
CA GLY A 105 9.90 -11.60 -13.18
C GLY A 105 9.54 -11.29 -14.65
N ASN A 106 8.25 -11.02 -14.94
CA ASN A 106 7.76 -10.82 -16.31
C ASN A 106 8.10 -9.41 -16.82
N ALA A 107 9.34 -9.23 -17.27
CA ALA A 107 9.80 -7.95 -17.83
C ALA A 107 9.01 -7.51 -19.07
N ALA A 108 8.60 -8.44 -19.91
CA ALA A 108 7.88 -8.13 -21.16
C ALA A 108 6.51 -7.49 -20.87
N ALA A 109 5.78 -8.00 -19.89
CA ALA A 109 4.49 -7.43 -19.47
C ALA A 109 4.65 -5.99 -18.96
N LEU A 110 5.70 -5.70 -18.19
CA LEU A 110 5.98 -4.35 -17.70
C LEU A 110 6.39 -3.40 -18.84
N GLN A 111 7.18 -3.87 -19.80
CA GLN A 111 7.62 -3.07 -20.96
C GLN A 111 6.48 -2.76 -21.93
N ALA A 112 5.41 -3.54 -21.94
CA ALA A 112 4.22 -3.25 -22.74
C ALA A 112 3.47 -1.99 -22.25
N ILE A 113 3.73 -1.55 -21.01
CA ILE A 113 3.16 -0.33 -20.46
C ILE A 113 3.92 0.88 -21.02
N LYS A 114 3.17 1.83 -21.62
CA LYS A 114 3.74 3.04 -22.20
C LYS A 114 4.59 3.80 -21.18
N GLY A 115 5.81 4.15 -21.56
CA GLY A 115 6.74 4.90 -20.70
C GLY A 115 7.63 4.03 -19.81
N ILE A 116 7.53 2.70 -19.89
CA ILE A 116 8.43 1.76 -19.20
C ILE A 116 9.37 1.12 -20.21
N GLY A 117 10.64 1.55 -20.16
CA GLY A 117 11.70 0.95 -20.95
C GLY A 117 12.28 -0.31 -20.28
N GLY A 118 13.09 -1.08 -21.04
CA GLY A 118 13.71 -2.30 -20.54
C GLY A 118 14.51 -2.11 -19.25
N LYS A 119 15.28 -1.02 -19.14
CA LYS A 119 16.06 -0.72 -17.92
C LYS A 119 15.16 -0.47 -16.71
N THR A 120 14.07 0.27 -16.88
CA THR A 120 13.10 0.56 -15.81
C THR A 120 12.38 -0.71 -15.40
N ALA A 121 11.92 -1.54 -16.36
CA ALA A 121 11.27 -2.82 -16.07
C ALA A 121 12.19 -3.74 -15.24
N GLN A 122 13.45 -3.90 -15.65
CA GLN A 122 14.41 -4.72 -14.91
C GLN A 122 14.66 -4.19 -13.49
N ARG A 123 14.76 -2.87 -13.33
CA ARG A 123 14.93 -2.26 -12.01
C ARG A 123 13.73 -2.51 -11.11
N ILE A 124 12.50 -2.35 -11.64
CA ILE A 124 11.27 -2.67 -10.89
C ILE A 124 11.30 -4.12 -10.40
N LEU A 125 11.66 -5.07 -11.27
CA LEU A 125 11.73 -6.48 -10.90
C LEU A 125 12.77 -6.75 -9.82
N ILE A 126 13.97 -6.19 -9.93
CA ILE A 126 15.05 -6.40 -8.95
C ILE A 126 14.67 -5.79 -7.59
N GLU A 127 14.15 -4.56 -7.57
CA GLU A 127 13.89 -3.83 -6.32
C GLU A 127 12.58 -4.24 -5.63
N LEU A 128 11.58 -4.70 -6.38
CA LEU A 128 10.25 -4.97 -5.83
C LEU A 128 9.90 -6.45 -5.69
N ARG A 129 10.54 -7.37 -6.40
CA ARG A 129 10.21 -8.80 -6.37
C ARG A 129 10.13 -9.33 -4.93
N ASP A 130 11.16 -9.10 -4.14
CA ASP A 130 11.20 -9.55 -2.73
C ASP A 130 10.22 -8.79 -1.85
N LYS A 131 9.92 -7.54 -2.17
CA LYS A 131 8.99 -6.72 -1.39
C LYS A 131 7.54 -7.13 -1.63
N VAL A 132 7.16 -7.45 -2.86
CA VAL A 132 5.79 -7.89 -3.17
C VAL A 132 5.53 -9.35 -2.75
N THR A 133 6.56 -10.19 -2.67
CA THR A 133 6.42 -11.58 -2.20
C THR A 133 6.46 -11.70 -0.67
N LYS A 134 7.18 -10.81 0.02
CA LYS A 134 7.33 -10.81 1.49
C LYS A 134 6.38 -9.86 2.20
N SER A 135 5.87 -8.85 1.52
CA SER A 135 4.91 -7.92 2.12
C SER A 135 3.52 -8.53 2.07
N ASP A 136 2.76 -8.26 3.13
CA ASP A 136 1.38 -8.67 3.39
C ASP A 136 0.36 -8.17 2.34
N PHE A 137 0.71 -8.11 1.04
CA PHE A 137 -0.25 -8.01 -0.06
C PHE A 137 -1.21 -9.21 -0.10
N THR A 138 -0.89 -10.26 0.68
CA THR A 138 -1.71 -11.46 0.89
C THR A 138 -2.77 -11.25 2.00
N ILE A 139 -2.89 -10.07 2.62
CA ILE A 139 -3.79 -9.83 3.77
C ILE A 139 -5.28 -9.89 3.41
N THR A 140 -5.64 -9.96 2.13
CA THR A 140 -7.05 -10.13 1.73
C THR A 140 -7.56 -11.58 1.79
N GLN A 141 -6.76 -12.56 2.24
CA GLN A 141 -7.21 -13.97 2.37
C GLN A 141 -7.06 -14.58 3.77
N PHE A 142 -6.72 -13.81 4.79
CA PHE A 142 -6.67 -14.30 6.17
C PHE A 142 -7.75 -13.68 7.05
N GLU A 143 -9.00 -14.01 6.75
CA GLU A 143 -9.98 -14.27 7.81
C GLU A 143 -9.68 -15.67 8.32
N GLN A 144 -9.35 -15.76 9.60
CA GLN A 144 -9.23 -16.96 10.44
C GLN A 144 -7.80 -17.39 10.79
N THR A 145 -7.25 -16.76 11.79
CA THR A 145 -6.84 -17.33 13.10
C THR A 145 -6.34 -16.18 13.99
N ASN A 146 -7.00 -15.95 15.13
CA ASN A 146 -6.72 -14.83 16.04
C ASN A 146 -5.25 -14.73 16.49
N ASN A 147 -4.54 -15.85 16.63
CA ASN A 147 -3.16 -15.87 17.14
C ASN A 147 -2.10 -15.42 16.12
N SER A 148 -2.31 -15.66 14.82
CA SER A 148 -1.38 -15.20 13.78
C SER A 148 -1.48 -13.69 13.56
N ASN A 149 -2.66 -13.09 13.75
CA ASN A 149 -2.87 -11.64 13.65
C ASN A 149 -2.17 -10.91 14.81
N VAL A 150 -2.35 -11.37 16.06
CA VAL A 150 -1.72 -10.79 17.26
C VAL A 150 -0.20 -10.77 17.14
N ARG A 151 0.40 -11.88 16.69
CA ARG A 151 1.84 -11.98 16.48
C ARG A 151 2.36 -10.98 15.44
N ASN A 152 1.72 -10.93 14.28
CA ASN A 152 2.15 -10.08 13.17
C ASN A 152 1.95 -8.60 13.47
N GLU A 153 0.88 -8.25 14.16
CA GLU A 153 0.58 -6.89 14.58
C GLU A 153 1.59 -6.39 15.62
N ALA A 154 1.92 -7.22 16.62
CA ALA A 154 2.94 -6.90 17.60
C ALA A 154 4.34 -6.77 16.96
N LEU A 155 4.69 -7.66 16.04
CA LEU A 155 5.95 -7.60 15.30
C LEU A 155 6.04 -6.31 14.46
N GLY A 156 4.98 -5.97 13.74
CA GLY A 156 4.90 -4.73 12.96
C GLY A 156 5.10 -3.48 13.83
N ALA A 157 4.46 -3.44 14.99
CA ALA A 157 4.60 -2.34 15.93
C ALA A 157 6.04 -2.19 16.45
N LEU A 158 6.70 -3.29 16.84
CA LEU A 158 8.08 -3.27 17.32
C LEU A 158 9.08 -2.81 16.24
N VAL A 159 8.88 -3.22 14.99
CA VAL A 159 9.69 -2.76 13.86
C VAL A 159 9.49 -1.26 13.62
N LEU A 160 8.25 -0.76 13.71
CA LEU A 160 7.95 0.69 13.61
C LEU A 160 8.58 1.49 14.76
N LEU A 161 8.74 0.90 15.94
CA LEU A 161 9.43 1.50 17.09
C LEU A 161 10.98 1.49 16.93
N GLY A 162 11.50 0.92 15.83
CA GLY A 162 12.93 0.98 15.48
C GLY A 162 13.74 -0.27 15.84
N PHE A 163 13.11 -1.34 16.31
CA PHE A 163 13.81 -2.59 16.58
C PHE A 163 14.05 -3.39 15.30
N SER A 164 15.16 -4.11 15.23
CA SER A 164 15.40 -4.99 14.09
C SER A 164 14.36 -6.11 14.05
N LYS A 165 13.90 -6.47 12.85
CA LYS A 165 12.90 -7.53 12.66
C LYS A 165 13.30 -8.83 13.37
N GLN A 166 14.59 -9.18 13.31
CA GLN A 166 15.13 -10.40 13.89
C GLN A 166 15.07 -10.41 15.44
N ASN A 167 15.34 -9.26 16.08
CA ASN A 167 15.23 -9.12 17.53
C ASN A 167 13.76 -9.12 17.97
N ALA A 168 12.91 -8.37 17.25
CA ALA A 168 11.48 -8.33 17.49
C ALA A 168 10.83 -9.72 17.38
N GLU A 169 11.15 -10.50 16.35
CA GLU A 169 10.67 -11.89 16.19
C GLU A 169 11.06 -12.78 17.38
N LYS A 170 12.34 -12.74 17.80
CA LYS A 170 12.79 -13.52 18.96
C LYS A 170 12.08 -13.15 20.25
N ALA A 171 11.84 -11.85 20.47
CA ALA A 171 11.15 -11.35 21.66
C ALA A 171 9.68 -11.77 21.67
N VAL A 172 8.96 -11.53 20.56
CA VAL A 172 7.55 -11.93 20.40
C VAL A 172 7.38 -13.43 20.56
N ASP A 173 8.18 -14.25 19.89
CA ASP A 173 8.09 -15.72 19.96
C ASP A 173 8.38 -16.25 21.38
N LYS A 174 9.29 -15.61 22.11
CA LYS A 174 9.60 -15.95 23.50
C LYS A 174 8.40 -15.70 24.42
N ILE A 175 7.75 -14.54 24.29
CA ILE A 175 6.59 -14.18 25.12
C ILE A 175 5.38 -15.03 24.74
N MET A 176 5.11 -15.26 23.46
CA MET A 176 4.00 -16.10 23.02
C MET A 176 4.10 -17.54 23.55
N LYS A 177 5.32 -18.10 23.61
CA LYS A 177 5.56 -19.42 24.22
C LYS A 177 5.29 -19.46 25.72
N SER A 178 5.55 -18.38 26.44
CA SER A 178 5.34 -18.29 27.89
C SER A 178 3.89 -18.00 28.28
N SER A 179 3.08 -17.43 27.39
CA SER A 179 1.69 -17.02 27.63
C SER A 179 0.63 -17.99 27.09
N ASN A 180 1.01 -19.22 26.68
CA ASN A 180 0.11 -20.22 26.08
C ASN A 180 -0.77 -19.70 24.93
N GLY A 181 -0.35 -18.62 24.27
CA GLY A 181 -1.05 -18.06 23.10
C GLY A 181 -2.25 -17.16 23.40
N ASP A 182 -2.62 -16.97 24.65
CA ASP A 182 -3.74 -16.09 25.04
C ASP A 182 -3.21 -14.78 25.62
N ILE A 183 -2.70 -13.91 24.72
CA ILE A 183 -2.15 -12.60 25.06
C ILE A 183 -2.66 -11.54 24.08
N SER A 184 -3.08 -10.39 24.58
CA SER A 184 -3.46 -9.27 23.72
C SER A 184 -2.24 -8.66 23.03
N VAL A 185 -2.45 -8.02 21.86
CA VAL A 185 -1.38 -7.32 21.11
C VAL A 185 -0.63 -6.34 21.99
N GLU A 186 -1.35 -5.53 22.78
CA GLU A 186 -0.79 -4.52 23.66
C GLU A 186 0.14 -5.14 24.72
N ASN A 187 -0.31 -6.22 25.37
CA ASN A 187 0.48 -6.91 26.37
C ASN A 187 1.69 -7.61 25.73
N LEU A 188 1.53 -8.20 24.56
CA LEU A 188 2.61 -8.82 23.81
C LEU A 188 3.71 -7.81 23.45
N ILE A 189 3.33 -6.61 22.97
CA ILE A 189 4.26 -5.51 22.70
C ILE A 189 4.96 -5.10 24.00
N LYS A 190 4.20 -4.84 25.06
CA LYS A 190 4.71 -4.37 26.35
C LYS A 190 5.72 -5.35 26.97
N GLU A 191 5.41 -6.63 26.97
CA GLU A 191 6.33 -7.64 27.50
C GLU A 191 7.56 -7.86 26.60
N SER A 192 7.38 -7.77 25.28
CA SER A 192 8.50 -7.83 24.33
C SER A 192 9.46 -6.68 24.49
N LEU A 193 8.99 -5.46 24.77
CA LEU A 193 9.82 -4.28 25.02
C LEU A 193 10.70 -4.40 26.28
N LYS A 194 10.30 -5.26 27.25
CA LYS A 194 11.11 -5.48 28.46
C LYS A 194 12.33 -6.36 28.23
N ILE A 195 12.34 -7.11 27.14
CA ILE A 195 13.39 -8.09 26.84
C ILE A 195 14.20 -7.73 25.58
N LEU A 196 13.82 -6.66 24.87
CA LEU A 196 14.55 -6.06 23.75
C LEU A 196 15.58 -5.04 24.21
#